data_a200ed17f1330a7f0f428ae4d4644f1a
#
_entry.id   a200ed17f1330a7f0f428ae4d4644f1a
#
_cell.length_a   1.000
_cell.length_b   1.000
_cell.length_c   1.000
_cell.angle_alpha   90.00
_cell.angle_beta   90.00
_cell.angle_gamma   90.00
#
_symmetry.space_group_name_H-M   'P 1'
#
loop_
_entity.id
_entity.type
_entity.pdbx_description
1 polymer ?
#
loop_
_entity_poly.entity_id
_entity_poly.type
_entity_poly.pdbx_seq_one_letter_code
_entity_poly.pdbx_strand_id
1 'polypeptide(L)'
;TELAARSGALEQEKNRYASLSLVDALTGVANRRSFDARLAESARCASVGMLMIDVDLFKNYNDSLGHPAGDKCLADVARAMQTTLYRHNDALFRYGGEEFAVILEDATERQALAVAERIMSGIRSLRLPHPDSVVAPHVTVSIGVAVARRVEGGSGADLVARADSALYQAKAGGRDRVCLYGAEGA
;
A
#
# COMPACT_ATOMS: atom_id res chain seq x y z
N THR A 1 -34.36 20.53 15.44
CA THR A 1 -35.02 21.09 14.26
C THR A 1 -34.89 20.12 13.09
N GLU A 2 -35.87 20.10 12.19
CA GLU A 2 -35.99 19.12 11.07
C GLU A 2 -34.77 19.09 10.16
N LEU A 3 -34.11 20.23 9.97
CA LEU A 3 -32.85 20.34 9.20
C LEU A 3 -31.68 19.55 9.84
N ALA A 4 -31.54 19.59 11.16
CA ALA A 4 -30.49 18.86 11.87
C ALA A 4 -30.73 17.33 11.83
N ALA A 5 -32.00 16.92 11.90
CA ALA A 5 -32.38 15.50 11.78
C ALA A 5 -32.12 14.97 10.35
N ARG A 6 -32.43 15.76 9.32
CA ARG A 6 -32.15 15.41 7.92
C ARG A 6 -30.64 15.36 7.63
N SER A 7 -29.87 16.31 8.17
CA SER A 7 -28.41 16.29 8.04
C SER A 7 -27.81 15.05 8.71
N GLY A 8 -28.26 14.70 9.91
CA GLY A 8 -27.79 13.49 10.62
C GLY A 8 -28.17 12.18 9.91
N ALA A 9 -29.39 12.11 9.34
CA ALA A 9 -29.81 10.94 8.56
C ALA A 9 -29.00 10.77 7.28
N LEU A 10 -28.70 11.86 6.56
CA LEU A 10 -27.88 11.84 5.35
C LEU A 10 -26.43 11.44 5.65
N GLU A 11 -25.89 11.89 6.76
CA GLU A 11 -24.55 11.54 7.21
C GLU A 11 -24.45 10.06 7.63
N GLN A 12 -25.47 9.53 8.31
CA GLN A 12 -25.59 8.11 8.62
C GLN A 12 -25.71 7.24 7.36
N GLU A 13 -26.49 7.66 6.39
CA GLU A 13 -26.65 6.96 5.11
C GLU A 13 -25.36 6.99 4.30
N LYS A 14 -24.68 8.13 4.21
CA LYS A 14 -23.35 8.28 3.59
C LYS A 14 -22.31 7.37 4.24
N ASN A 15 -22.29 7.32 5.59
CA ASN A 15 -21.38 6.43 6.34
C ASN A 15 -21.72 4.96 6.12
N ARG A 16 -23.00 4.61 5.97
CA ARG A 16 -23.44 3.25 5.64
C ARG A 16 -23.01 2.83 4.23
N TYR A 17 -23.15 3.72 3.23
CA TYR A 17 -22.66 3.45 1.87
C TYR A 17 -21.13 3.38 1.82
N ALA A 18 -20.44 4.25 2.53
CA ALA A 18 -18.99 4.20 2.67
C ALA A 18 -18.51 2.89 3.33
N SER A 19 -19.24 2.39 4.34
CA SER A 19 -18.93 1.10 5.00
C SER A 19 -19.21 -0.12 4.12
N LEU A 20 -20.04 0.02 3.08
CA LEU A 20 -20.32 -1.02 2.09
C LEU A 20 -19.36 -0.95 0.89
N SER A 21 -18.66 0.17 0.71
CA SER A 21 -17.70 0.33 -0.38
C SER A 21 -16.52 -0.63 -0.21
N LEU A 22 -16.07 -1.20 -1.30
CA LEU A 22 -14.84 -2.00 -1.41
C LEU A 22 -13.66 -1.19 -1.95
N VAL A 23 -13.89 0.10 -2.23
CA VAL A 23 -12.93 1.01 -2.87
C VAL A 23 -12.64 2.17 -1.91
N ASP A 24 -11.38 2.60 -1.85
CA ASP A 24 -10.97 3.82 -1.16
C ASP A 24 -11.37 5.05 -1.98
N ALA A 25 -12.13 5.95 -1.36
CA ALA A 25 -12.72 7.11 -2.06
C ALA A 25 -11.68 8.12 -2.54
N LEU A 26 -10.52 8.22 -1.88
CA LEU A 26 -9.47 9.17 -2.25
C LEU A 26 -8.64 8.69 -3.43
N THR A 27 -8.22 7.42 -3.38
CA THR A 27 -7.23 6.88 -4.31
C THR A 27 -7.85 6.05 -5.43
N GLY A 28 -9.10 5.60 -5.27
CA GLY A 28 -9.78 4.75 -6.24
C GLY A 28 -9.31 3.29 -6.26
N VAL A 29 -8.32 2.92 -5.46
CA VAL A 29 -7.90 1.51 -5.31
C VAL A 29 -8.77 0.79 -4.29
N ALA A 30 -8.68 -0.54 -4.22
CA ALA A 30 -9.39 -1.32 -3.22
C ALA A 30 -8.98 -0.89 -1.80
N ASN A 31 -9.92 -0.92 -0.85
CA ASN A 31 -9.69 -0.49 0.52
C ASN A 31 -9.19 -1.64 1.42
N ARG A 32 -8.96 -1.34 2.71
CA ARG A 32 -8.52 -2.31 3.72
C ARG A 32 -9.47 -3.51 3.85
N ARG A 33 -10.77 -3.29 3.76
CA ARG A 33 -11.76 -4.38 3.83
C ARG A 33 -11.61 -5.36 2.67
N SER A 34 -11.38 -4.83 1.47
CA SER A 34 -11.08 -5.64 0.28
C SER A 34 -9.77 -6.40 0.43
N PHE A 35 -8.75 -5.79 1.06
CA PHE A 35 -7.50 -6.46 1.39
C PHE A 35 -7.72 -7.67 2.28
N ASP A 36 -8.45 -7.51 3.39
CA ASP A 36 -8.69 -8.60 4.35
C ASP A 36 -9.44 -9.77 3.69
N ALA A 37 -10.44 -9.48 2.84
CA ALA A 37 -11.16 -10.49 2.08
C ALA A 37 -10.24 -11.21 1.07
N ARG A 38 -9.43 -10.46 0.31
CA ARG A 38 -8.52 -11.04 -0.69
C ARG A 38 -7.43 -11.88 -0.04
N LEU A 39 -6.90 -11.44 1.09
CA LEU A 39 -5.90 -12.21 1.84
C LEU A 39 -6.47 -13.56 2.31
N ALA A 40 -7.71 -13.59 2.79
CA ALA A 40 -8.37 -14.83 3.17
C ALA A 40 -8.59 -15.77 1.96
N GLU A 41 -8.94 -15.20 0.79
CA GLU A 41 -9.11 -15.98 -0.44
C GLU A 41 -7.79 -16.55 -0.95
N SER A 42 -6.69 -15.80 -0.84
CA SER A 42 -5.36 -16.21 -1.33
C SER A 42 -4.74 -17.38 -0.54
N ALA A 43 -5.30 -17.75 0.60
CA ALA A 43 -4.86 -18.92 1.38
C ALA A 43 -4.92 -20.25 0.60
N ARG A 44 -5.68 -20.32 -0.48
CA ARG A 44 -5.75 -21.49 -1.39
C ARG A 44 -4.67 -21.51 -2.47
N CYS A 45 -3.95 -20.42 -2.69
CA CYS A 45 -2.87 -20.33 -3.68
C CYS A 45 -1.66 -21.16 -3.25
N ALA A 46 -0.85 -21.60 -4.21
CA ALA A 46 0.38 -22.34 -3.95
C ALA A 46 1.42 -21.48 -3.24
N SER A 47 1.45 -20.20 -3.57
CA SER A 47 2.25 -19.18 -2.88
C SER A 47 1.55 -17.83 -2.92
N VAL A 48 1.86 -16.97 -1.94
CA VAL A 48 1.34 -15.60 -1.86
C VAL A 48 2.50 -14.65 -1.57
N GLY A 49 2.72 -13.69 -2.46
CA GLY A 49 3.59 -12.55 -2.23
C GLY A 49 2.81 -11.40 -1.60
N MET A 50 3.41 -10.76 -0.62
CA MET A 50 2.90 -9.58 0.08
C MET A 50 3.91 -8.45 -0.03
N LEU A 51 3.47 -7.29 -0.50
CA LEU A 51 4.22 -6.05 -0.43
C LEU A 51 3.50 -5.12 0.53
N MET A 52 4.20 -4.63 1.55
CA MET A 52 3.75 -3.50 2.37
C MET A 52 4.54 -2.27 1.97
N ILE A 53 3.84 -1.18 1.64
CA ILE A 53 4.38 0.01 1.02
C ILE A 53 3.96 1.23 1.84
N ASP A 54 4.90 2.13 2.08
CA ASP A 54 4.65 3.36 2.83
C ASP A 54 5.31 4.54 2.11
N VAL A 55 4.58 5.64 1.98
CA VAL A 55 5.10 6.87 1.38
C VAL A 55 6.05 7.55 2.36
N ASP A 56 7.31 7.66 1.97
CA ASP A 56 8.37 8.17 2.83
C ASP A 56 8.13 9.62 3.24
N LEU A 57 8.26 9.90 4.55
CA LEU A 57 8.14 11.23 5.13
C LEU A 57 6.83 11.96 4.76
N PHE A 58 5.73 11.22 4.62
CA PHE A 58 4.45 11.77 4.17
C PHE A 58 3.89 12.84 5.13
N LYS A 59 4.14 12.69 6.44
CA LYS A 59 3.79 13.75 7.42
C LYS A 59 4.51 15.05 7.07
N ASN A 60 5.82 15.02 6.80
CA ASN A 60 6.60 16.20 6.42
C ASN A 60 6.07 16.81 5.12
N TYR A 61 5.62 15.97 4.18
CA TYR A 61 4.99 16.42 2.94
C TYR A 61 3.72 17.24 3.22
N ASN A 62 2.83 16.72 4.08
CA ASN A 62 1.61 17.42 4.48
C ASN A 62 1.92 18.71 5.28
N ASP A 63 2.87 18.66 6.20
CA ASP A 63 3.26 19.82 7.00
C ASP A 63 3.81 20.96 6.11
N SER A 64 4.50 20.61 5.04
CA SER A 64 5.11 21.56 4.10
C SER A 64 4.14 22.08 3.02
N LEU A 65 3.30 21.22 2.44
CA LEU A 65 2.49 21.54 1.25
C LEU A 65 0.97 21.57 1.53
N GLY A 66 0.56 21.14 2.73
CA GLY A 66 -0.84 21.05 3.14
C GLY A 66 -1.54 19.73 2.77
N HIS A 67 -2.60 19.42 3.49
CA HIS A 67 -3.38 18.19 3.31
C HIS A 67 -3.96 18.01 1.89
N PRO A 68 -4.46 19.05 1.20
CA PRO A 68 -4.95 18.88 -0.18
C PRO A 68 -3.85 18.42 -1.15
N ALA A 69 -2.60 18.88 -0.96
CA ALA A 69 -1.47 18.41 -1.76
C ALA A 69 -1.11 16.95 -1.40
N GLY A 70 -1.20 16.57 -0.13
CA GLY A 70 -1.03 15.20 0.33
C GLY A 70 -2.06 14.25 -0.26
N ASP A 71 -3.32 14.64 -0.28
CA ASP A 71 -4.40 13.85 -0.88
C ASP A 71 -4.15 13.62 -2.38
N LYS A 72 -3.76 14.67 -3.10
CA LYS A 72 -3.38 14.56 -4.50
C LYS A 72 -2.17 13.66 -4.70
N CYS A 73 -1.16 13.78 -3.84
CA CYS A 73 0.03 12.93 -3.87
C CYS A 73 -0.35 11.45 -3.73
N LEU A 74 -1.18 11.08 -2.75
CA LEU A 74 -1.64 9.71 -2.55
C LEU A 74 -2.41 9.17 -3.75
N ALA A 75 -3.27 9.99 -4.38
CA ALA A 75 -4.00 9.60 -5.58
C ALA A 75 -3.06 9.36 -6.78
N ASP A 76 -2.05 10.22 -6.97
CA ASP A 76 -1.07 10.08 -8.06
C ASP A 76 -0.16 8.86 -7.83
N VAL A 77 0.29 8.63 -6.59
CA VAL A 77 1.07 7.45 -6.18
C VAL A 77 0.27 6.16 -6.41
N ALA A 78 -0.99 6.12 -5.99
CA ALA A 78 -1.85 4.95 -6.21
C ALA A 78 -2.03 4.63 -7.70
N ARG A 79 -2.24 5.67 -8.53
CA ARG A 79 -2.36 5.52 -9.97
C ARG A 79 -1.08 4.98 -10.61
N ALA A 80 0.09 5.49 -10.18
CA ALA A 80 1.37 4.99 -10.66
C ALA A 80 1.57 3.51 -10.29
N MET A 81 1.21 3.12 -9.06
CA MET A 81 1.27 1.71 -8.65
C MET A 81 0.36 0.82 -9.50
N GLN A 82 -0.89 1.24 -9.76
CA GLN A 82 -1.82 0.47 -10.59
C GLN A 82 -1.28 0.19 -11.99
N THR A 83 -0.60 1.15 -12.61
CA THR A 83 -0.04 0.99 -13.96
C THR A 83 1.13 0.02 -14.01
N THR A 84 1.71 -0.36 -12.87
CA THR A 84 2.83 -1.30 -12.78
C THR A 84 2.40 -2.75 -12.53
N LEU A 85 1.13 -2.98 -12.20
CA LEU A 85 0.57 -4.31 -11.95
C LEU A 85 -0.03 -4.86 -13.25
N TYR A 86 0.63 -5.84 -13.86
CA TYR A 86 0.24 -6.35 -15.18
C TYR A 86 -0.54 -7.66 -15.12
N ARG A 87 -0.42 -8.42 -14.01
CA ARG A 87 -1.10 -9.71 -13.88
C ARG A 87 -2.51 -9.49 -13.36
N HIS A 88 -3.47 -10.22 -13.91
CA HIS A 88 -4.89 -10.13 -13.52
C HIS A 88 -5.12 -10.41 -12.02
N ASN A 89 -4.28 -11.26 -11.43
CA ASN A 89 -4.40 -11.65 -10.02
C ASN A 89 -3.59 -10.78 -9.05
N ASP A 90 -2.81 -9.82 -9.56
CA ASP A 90 -2.09 -8.86 -8.72
C ASP A 90 -3.07 -7.78 -8.26
N ALA A 91 -3.18 -7.54 -6.97
CA ALA A 91 -4.15 -6.61 -6.41
C ALA A 91 -3.51 -5.57 -5.50
N LEU A 92 -3.88 -4.29 -5.72
CA LEU A 92 -3.43 -3.13 -4.95
C LEU A 92 -4.53 -2.66 -4.02
N PHE A 93 -4.15 -2.33 -2.78
CA PHE A 93 -5.04 -1.86 -1.73
C PHE A 93 -4.45 -0.65 -1.03
N ARG A 94 -5.31 0.28 -0.60
CA ARG A 94 -4.95 1.26 0.42
C ARG A 94 -5.13 0.62 1.80
N TYR A 95 -4.02 0.36 2.46
CA TYR A 95 -4.00 -0.36 3.74
C TYR A 95 -4.29 0.55 4.93
N GLY A 96 -3.81 1.78 4.90
CA GLY A 96 -3.97 2.81 5.92
C GLY A 96 -3.78 4.20 5.32
N GLY A 97 -3.50 5.21 6.11
CA GLY A 97 -3.33 6.60 5.70
C GLY A 97 -2.44 6.79 4.47
N GLU A 98 -1.15 6.64 4.62
CA GLU A 98 -0.14 6.67 3.56
C GLU A 98 0.40 5.28 3.19
N GLU A 99 -0.25 4.23 3.71
CA GLU A 99 0.18 2.85 3.54
C GLU A 99 -0.64 2.14 2.46
N PHE A 100 0.04 1.39 1.62
CA PHE A 100 -0.54 0.54 0.58
C PHE A 100 -0.08 -0.90 0.76
N ALA A 101 -0.85 -1.84 0.24
CA ALA A 101 -0.48 -3.24 0.19
C ALA A 101 -0.72 -3.81 -1.21
N VAL A 102 0.11 -4.76 -1.61
CA VAL A 102 -0.09 -5.54 -2.83
C VAL A 102 -0.08 -7.02 -2.49
N ILE A 103 -1.08 -7.75 -2.97
CA ILE A 103 -1.15 -9.21 -2.91
C ILE A 103 -0.84 -9.77 -4.30
N LEU A 104 0.12 -10.68 -4.34
CA LEU A 104 0.56 -11.37 -5.57
C LEU A 104 0.28 -12.86 -5.43
N GLU A 105 -0.70 -13.37 -6.15
CA GLU A 105 -1.02 -14.80 -6.13
C GLU A 105 -0.04 -15.59 -6.99
N ASP A 106 0.34 -16.78 -6.48
CA ASP A 106 1.27 -17.71 -7.13
C ASP A 106 2.57 -17.04 -7.59
N ALA A 107 3.13 -16.18 -6.72
CA ALA A 107 4.36 -15.45 -6.98
C ALA A 107 5.56 -16.05 -6.24
N THR A 108 6.70 -16.05 -6.90
CA THR A 108 8.02 -16.32 -6.28
C THR A 108 8.59 -15.03 -5.69
N GLU A 109 9.59 -15.16 -4.81
CA GLU A 109 10.32 -13.99 -4.25
C GLU A 109 10.89 -13.09 -5.35
N ARG A 110 11.48 -13.70 -6.39
CA ARG A 110 12.02 -12.95 -7.53
C ARG A 110 10.94 -12.14 -8.26
N GLN A 111 9.75 -12.71 -8.43
CA GLN A 111 8.63 -12.01 -9.06
C GLN A 111 8.10 -10.88 -8.16
N ALA A 112 7.99 -11.13 -6.84
CA ALA A 112 7.54 -10.12 -5.89
C ALA A 112 8.54 -8.94 -5.82
N LEU A 113 9.85 -9.21 -5.78
CA LEU A 113 10.88 -8.17 -5.85
C LEU A 113 10.80 -7.38 -7.16
N ALA A 114 10.62 -8.04 -8.30
CA ALA A 114 10.50 -7.36 -9.58
C ALA A 114 9.27 -6.44 -9.64
N VAL A 115 8.16 -6.83 -9.01
CA VAL A 115 6.98 -5.95 -8.86
C VAL A 115 7.30 -4.75 -7.97
N ALA A 116 7.95 -4.96 -6.83
CA ALA A 116 8.33 -3.90 -5.91
C ALA A 116 9.25 -2.86 -6.58
N GLU A 117 10.25 -3.31 -7.32
CA GLU A 117 11.18 -2.43 -8.06
C GLU A 117 10.46 -1.62 -9.16
N ARG A 118 9.51 -2.23 -9.88
CA ARG A 118 8.69 -1.49 -10.86
C ARG A 118 7.84 -0.43 -10.20
N ILE A 119 7.23 -0.72 -9.06
CA ILE A 119 6.45 0.25 -8.27
C ILE A 119 7.33 1.43 -7.88
N MET A 120 8.49 1.18 -7.30
CA MET A 120 9.44 2.24 -6.92
C MET A 120 9.84 3.10 -8.12
N SER A 121 10.20 2.46 -9.22
CA SER A 121 10.58 3.16 -10.45
C SER A 121 9.43 4.01 -11.00
N GLY A 122 8.20 3.49 -10.99
CA GLY A 122 7.01 4.22 -11.41
C GLY A 122 6.76 5.47 -10.57
N ILE A 123 6.88 5.35 -9.24
CA ILE A 123 6.68 6.48 -8.32
C ILE A 123 7.79 7.51 -8.47
N ARG A 124 9.06 7.11 -8.54
CA ARG A 124 10.19 8.02 -8.79
C ARG A 124 10.01 8.79 -10.10
N SER A 125 9.45 8.15 -11.13
CA SER A 125 9.21 8.78 -12.43
C SER A 125 8.17 9.90 -12.40
N LEU A 126 7.29 9.94 -11.39
CA LEU A 126 6.34 11.04 -11.20
C LEU A 126 7.04 12.36 -10.85
N ARG A 127 8.25 12.31 -10.30
CA ARG A 127 9.01 13.50 -9.89
C ARG A 127 8.22 14.48 -9.04
N LEU A 128 7.29 13.98 -8.20
CA LEU A 128 6.49 14.82 -7.30
C LEU A 128 7.43 15.51 -6.30
N PRO A 129 7.53 16.85 -6.30
CA PRO A 129 8.48 17.56 -5.42
C PRO A 129 8.17 17.30 -3.94
N HIS A 130 9.20 17.03 -3.15
CA HIS A 130 9.10 16.89 -1.69
C HIS A 130 10.14 17.79 -1.01
N PRO A 131 9.80 19.08 -0.75
CA PRO A 131 10.79 20.09 -0.33
C PRO A 131 11.46 19.77 1.03
N ASP A 132 10.74 19.12 1.95
CA ASP A 132 11.24 18.81 3.29
C ASP A 132 11.72 17.36 3.44
N SER A 133 11.92 16.66 2.34
CA SER A 133 12.46 15.30 2.39
C SER A 133 13.99 15.32 2.48
N VAL A 134 14.51 14.58 3.47
CA VAL A 134 15.97 14.32 3.61
C VAL A 134 16.41 13.09 2.82
N VAL A 135 15.47 12.39 2.17
CA VAL A 135 15.73 11.15 1.41
C VAL A 135 16.02 11.48 -0.05
N ALA A 136 15.14 12.24 -0.68
CA ALA A 136 15.26 12.66 -2.09
C ALA A 136 14.47 13.95 -2.31
N PRO A 137 14.76 14.75 -3.36
CA PRO A 137 14.01 15.99 -3.66
C PRO A 137 12.59 15.73 -4.18
N HIS A 138 12.17 14.49 -4.24
CA HIS A 138 10.85 14.04 -4.71
C HIS A 138 10.29 12.94 -3.80
N VAL A 139 9.01 12.67 -3.93
CA VAL A 139 8.31 11.61 -3.20
C VAL A 139 8.92 10.25 -3.51
N THR A 140 9.21 9.49 -2.45
CA THR A 140 9.70 8.12 -2.51
C THR A 140 8.84 7.20 -1.66
N VAL A 141 9.01 5.90 -1.81
CA VAL A 141 8.37 4.88 -0.98
C VAL A 141 9.37 3.89 -0.45
N SER A 142 9.10 3.35 0.71
CA SER A 142 9.76 2.16 1.23
C SER A 142 8.86 0.96 1.06
N ILE A 143 9.41 -0.20 0.71
CA ILE A 143 8.66 -1.42 0.43
C ILE A 143 9.26 -2.58 1.20
N GLY A 144 8.42 -3.26 1.98
CA GLY A 144 8.73 -4.57 2.58
C GLY A 144 8.07 -5.68 1.78
N VAL A 145 8.81 -6.71 1.46
CA VAL A 145 8.37 -7.87 0.67
C VAL A 145 8.46 -9.13 1.50
N ALA A 146 7.42 -9.95 1.49
CA ALA A 146 7.45 -11.30 2.02
C ALA A 146 6.72 -12.25 1.07
N VAL A 147 7.15 -13.51 1.02
CA VAL A 147 6.47 -14.57 0.27
C VAL A 147 6.26 -15.76 1.18
N ALA A 148 5.04 -16.28 1.21
CA ALA A 148 4.71 -17.51 1.91
C ALA A 148 4.27 -18.59 0.93
N ARG A 149 4.74 -19.82 1.13
CA ARG A 149 4.29 -21.01 0.41
C ARG A 149 3.24 -21.73 1.24
N ARG A 150 2.21 -22.27 0.61
CA ARG A 150 1.15 -23.02 1.31
C ARG A 150 1.67 -24.19 2.16
N VAL A 151 2.76 -24.81 1.74
CA VAL A 151 3.40 -25.91 2.47
C VAL A 151 4.04 -25.49 3.80
N GLU A 152 4.26 -24.19 4.01
CA GLU A 152 4.88 -23.64 5.23
C GLU A 152 3.88 -23.45 6.38
N GLY A 153 2.58 -23.59 6.13
CA GLY A 153 1.54 -23.60 7.16
C GLY A 153 1.31 -22.27 7.89
N GLY A 154 1.83 -21.16 7.37
CA GLY A 154 1.68 -19.83 7.95
C GLY A 154 0.28 -19.23 7.70
N SER A 155 -0.16 -18.36 8.59
CA SER A 155 -1.39 -17.58 8.42
C SER A 155 -1.17 -16.35 7.53
N GLY A 156 -2.28 -15.79 6.99
CA GLY A 156 -2.21 -14.50 6.30
C GLY A 156 -1.68 -13.37 7.19
N ALA A 157 -2.00 -13.40 8.48
CA ALA A 157 -1.50 -12.45 9.47
C ALA A 157 0.04 -12.55 9.65
N ASP A 158 0.60 -13.76 9.62
CA ASP A 158 2.04 -13.97 9.68
C ASP A 158 2.73 -13.38 8.44
N LEU A 159 2.12 -13.55 7.26
CA LEU A 159 2.65 -13.00 6.02
C LEU A 159 2.69 -11.46 6.05
N VAL A 160 1.62 -10.84 6.54
CA VAL A 160 1.58 -9.38 6.75
C VAL A 160 2.67 -8.95 7.73
N ALA A 161 2.80 -9.62 8.88
CA ALA A 161 3.82 -9.29 9.89
C ALA A 161 5.25 -9.40 9.34
N ARG A 162 5.53 -10.41 8.51
CA ARG A 162 6.83 -10.54 7.82
C ARG A 162 7.09 -9.38 6.85
N ALA A 163 6.11 -9.00 6.05
CA ALA A 163 6.22 -7.88 5.13
C ALA A 163 6.39 -6.54 5.87
N ASP A 164 5.66 -6.34 6.98
CA ASP A 164 5.83 -5.16 7.85
C ASP A 164 7.22 -5.10 8.48
N SER A 165 7.77 -6.23 8.93
CA SER A 165 9.14 -6.30 9.44
C SER A 165 10.16 -5.88 8.38
N ALA A 166 9.99 -6.35 7.15
CA ALA A 166 10.83 -5.95 6.02
C ALA A 166 10.67 -4.46 5.67
N LEU A 167 9.46 -3.92 5.73
CA LEU A 167 9.20 -2.48 5.55
C LEU A 167 9.90 -1.64 6.63
N TYR A 168 9.86 -2.09 7.88
CA TYR A 168 10.60 -1.44 8.95
C TYR A 168 12.11 -1.41 8.66
N GLN A 169 12.69 -2.51 8.17
CA GLN A 169 14.09 -2.56 7.76
C GLN A 169 14.38 -1.59 6.61
N ALA A 170 13.49 -1.49 5.63
CA ALA A 170 13.63 -0.53 4.53
C ALA A 170 13.68 0.92 5.04
N LYS A 171 12.77 1.28 5.96
CA LYS A 171 12.73 2.61 6.60
C LYS A 171 13.98 2.88 7.45
N ALA A 172 14.41 1.91 8.27
CA ALA A 172 15.59 2.01 9.13
C ALA A 172 16.89 2.09 8.31
N GLY A 173 16.95 1.43 7.16
CA GLY A 173 18.09 1.43 6.25
C GLY A 173 18.27 2.71 5.43
N GLY A 174 17.41 3.73 5.61
CA GLY A 174 17.52 5.03 4.92
C GLY A 174 16.39 5.31 3.94
N ARG A 175 15.32 4.50 3.93
CA ARG A 175 14.15 4.66 3.05
C ARG A 175 14.46 4.47 1.57
N ASP A 176 13.49 4.78 0.70
CA ASP A 176 13.60 4.70 -0.77
C ASP A 176 14.21 3.38 -1.25
N ARG A 177 13.75 2.27 -0.70
CA ARG A 177 14.26 0.92 -1.00
C ARG A 177 13.25 -0.19 -0.80
N VAL A 178 13.59 -1.33 -1.37
CA VAL A 178 12.91 -2.62 -1.14
C VAL A 178 13.73 -3.45 -0.16
N CYS A 179 13.08 -4.07 0.81
CA CYS A 179 13.66 -5.13 1.63
C CYS A 179 12.82 -6.40 1.53
N LEU A 180 13.48 -7.56 1.39
CA LEU A 180 12.85 -8.88 1.44
C LEU A 180 12.98 -9.44 2.85
N TYR A 181 11.89 -9.96 3.41
CA TYR A 181 11.91 -10.64 4.70
C TYR A 181 12.79 -11.89 4.64
N GLY A 182 13.68 -12.04 5.61
CA GLY A 182 14.61 -13.18 5.68
C GLY A 182 15.85 -13.08 4.81
N ALA A 183 16.00 -12.04 3.99
CA ALA A 183 17.28 -11.72 3.39
C ALA A 183 18.16 -11.06 4.49
N GLU A 184 19.10 -11.82 5.03
CA GLU A 184 20.15 -11.24 5.88
C GLU A 184 20.90 -10.21 5.04
N GLY A 185 21.09 -9.00 5.60
CA GLY A 185 21.71 -7.89 4.89
C GLY A 185 23.06 -8.28 4.31
N ALA A 186 23.16 -8.19 2.98
CA ALA A 186 24.42 -8.27 2.25
C ALA A 186 25.13 -6.92 2.33
#